data_40b481a13f954b82ba77028c4658dffc
#
_entry.id   40b481a13f954b82ba77028c4658dffc
#
_cell.length_a   1.000
_cell.length_b   1.000
_cell.length_c   1.000
_cell.angle_alpha   90.00
_cell.angle_beta   90.00
_cell.angle_gamma   90.00
#
_symmetry.space_group_name_H-M   'P 1'
#
loop_
_entity.id
_entity.type
_entity.pdbx_description
1 polymer ?
#
loop_
_entity_poly.entity_id
_entity_poly.type
_entity_poly.pdbx_seq_one_letter_code
_entity_poly.pdbx_strand_id
1 'polypeptide(L)' 'MLRVFAFNERAIHTYQKVGFREFGRRRESYYAKGRFWDEIHMDILKEEYLADR' A
#
# COMPACT_ATOMS: atom_id res chain seq x y z
N MET A 1 5.65 -1.35 -8.11
CA MET A 1 4.34 -0.85 -7.64
C MET A 1 3.47 -2.00 -7.17
N LEU A 2 2.82 -1.82 -6.05
CA LEU A 2 1.88 -2.82 -5.54
C LEU A 2 0.62 -2.12 -5.02
N ARG A 3 -0.41 -2.93 -4.82
CA ARG A 3 -1.70 -2.43 -4.33
C ARG A 3 -2.14 -3.27 -3.15
N VAL A 4 -2.66 -2.61 -2.12
CA VAL A 4 -3.25 -3.32 -0.99
C VAL A 4 -4.58 -2.66 -0.66
N PHE A 5 -5.46 -3.43 -0.08
CA PHE A 5 -6.77 -2.89 0.33
C PHE A 5 -6.65 -2.33 1.74
N ALA A 6 -7.39 -1.27 2.00
CA ALA A 6 -7.29 -0.55 3.27
C ALA A 6 -7.58 -1.42 4.49
N PHE A 7 -8.39 -2.47 4.33
CA PHE A 7 -8.69 -3.34 5.46
C PHE A 7 -7.54 -4.29 5.81
N ASN A 8 -6.54 -4.39 4.95
CA ASN A 8 -5.41 -5.28 5.18
C ASN A 8 -4.26 -4.53 5.83
N GLU A 9 -4.49 -4.10 7.08
CA GLU A 9 -3.52 -3.30 7.79
C GLU A 9 -2.19 -4.00 7.99
N ARG A 10 -2.24 -5.31 8.15
CA ARG A 10 -1.03 -6.09 8.34
C ARG A 10 -0.10 -6.01 7.13
N ALA A 11 -0.67 -6.14 5.94
CA ALA A 11 0.11 -6.04 4.72
C ALA A 11 0.69 -4.65 4.55
N ILE A 12 -0.13 -3.63 4.82
CA ILE A 12 0.31 -2.24 4.73
C ILE A 12 1.52 -2.02 5.63
N HIS A 13 1.42 -2.47 6.87
CA HIS A 13 2.48 -2.31 7.85
C HIS A 13 3.76 -3.03 7.41
N THR A 14 3.60 -4.24 6.89
CA THR A 14 4.72 -5.03 6.41
C THR A 14 5.45 -4.34 5.27
N TYR A 15 4.68 -3.81 4.31
CA TYR A 15 5.27 -3.13 3.16
C TYR A 15 5.96 -1.84 3.57
N GLN A 16 5.40 -1.12 4.54
CA GLN A 16 6.04 0.09 5.03
C GLN A 16 7.38 -0.21 5.69
N LYS A 17 7.48 -1.34 6.37
CA LYS A 17 8.74 -1.76 6.97
C LYS A 17 9.82 -2.04 5.93
N VAL A 18 9.39 -2.55 4.79
CA VAL A 18 10.32 -2.84 3.69
C VAL A 18 10.76 -1.56 2.99
N GLY A 19 10.00 -0.50 3.12
CA GLY A 19 10.33 0.78 2.50
C GLY A 19 9.33 1.27 1.48
N PHE A 20 8.22 0.55 1.32
CA PHE A 20 7.17 1.00 0.42
C PHE A 20 6.44 2.19 1.02
N ARG A 21 6.06 3.11 0.16
CA ARG A 21 5.32 4.30 0.57
C ARG A 21 4.07 4.43 -0.26
N GLU A 22 3.02 4.93 0.37
CA GLU A 22 1.77 5.20 -0.33
C GLU A 22 1.96 6.43 -1.21
N PHE A 23 1.63 6.28 -2.50
CA PHE A 23 1.69 7.41 -3.42
C PHE A 23 0.32 7.77 -3.98
N GLY A 24 -0.68 6.96 -3.72
CA GLY A 24 -2.02 7.24 -4.17
C GLY A 24 -3.00 6.24 -3.59
N ARG A 25 -4.27 6.56 -3.72
CA ARG A 25 -5.31 5.68 -3.23
C ARG A 25 -6.55 5.84 -4.09
N ARG A 26 -7.20 4.72 -4.36
CA ARG A 26 -8.44 4.70 -5.10
C ARG A 26 -9.58 4.46 -4.12
N ARG A 27 -10.46 5.43 -4.01
CA ARG A 27 -11.53 5.37 -3.05
C ARG A 27 -12.62 4.39 -3.46
N GLU A 28 -13.15 3.68 -2.46
CA GLU A 28 -14.29 2.79 -2.63
C GLU A 28 -14.11 1.84 -3.81
N SER A 29 -12.91 1.31 -3.95
CA SER A 29 -12.54 0.48 -5.07
C SER A 29 -12.96 -0.97 -4.91
N TYR A 30 -13.19 -1.40 -3.68
CA TYR A 30 -13.45 -2.81 -3.40
C TYR A 30 -14.50 -2.95 -2.31
N TYR A 31 -15.48 -3.81 -2.58
CA TYR A 31 -16.54 -4.08 -1.61
C TYR A 31 -16.25 -5.39 -0.89
N ALA A 32 -16.11 -5.31 0.43
CA ALA A 32 -15.88 -6.49 1.26
C ALA A 32 -16.30 -6.19 2.67
N LYS A 33 -16.66 -7.23 3.40
CA LYS A 33 -17.04 -7.12 4.82
C LYS A 33 -18.16 -6.11 5.05
N GLY A 34 -19.08 -6.01 4.10
CA GLY A 34 -20.26 -5.18 4.23
C GLY A 34 -20.06 -3.71 3.94
N ARG A 35 -18.90 -3.34 3.41
CA ARG A 35 -18.65 -1.93 3.09
C ARG A 35 -17.60 -1.81 1.99
N PHE A 36 -17.49 -0.61 1.45
CA PHE A 36 -16.46 -0.32 0.46
C PHE A 36 -15.15 0.04 1.14
N TRP A 37 -14.06 -0.34 0.49
CA TRP A 37 -12.72 -0.08 1.00
C TRP A 37 -11.89 0.60 -0.07
N ASP A 38 -10.96 1.43 0.39
CA ASP A 38 -10.03 2.07 -0.52
C ASP A 38 -8.96 1.08 -0.95
N GLU A 39 -8.44 1.29 -2.14
CA GLU A 39 -7.29 0.56 -2.64
C GLU A 39 -6.08 1.48 -2.50
N ILE A 40 -5.08 1.04 -1.77
CA ILE A 40 -3.90 1.85 -1.50
C ILE A 40 -2.79 1.41 -2.45
N HIS A 41 -2.24 2.36 -3.17
CA HIS A 41 -1.16 2.12 -4.11
C HIS A 41 0.16 2.51 -3.48
N MET A 42 1.09 1.58 -3.45
CA MET A 42 2.37 1.80 -2.81
C MET A 42 3.51 1.52 -3.78
N ASP A 43 4.61 2.19 -3.57
CA ASP A 43 5.77 2.02 -4.41
C ASP A 43 7.02 2.27 -3.58
N ILE A 44 8.14 1.78 -4.08
CA ILE A 44 9.44 2.04 -3.47
C ILE A 44 10.32 2.64 -4.55
N LEU A 45 10.89 3.80 -4.26
CA LEU A 45 11.78 4.43 -5.22
C LEU A 45 13.08 3.68 -5.27
N LYS A 46 13.55 3.45 -6.48
CA LYS A 46 14.78 2.71 -6.68
C LYS A 46 15.95 3.35 -5.95
N GLU A 47 15.98 4.67 -5.95
CA GLU A 47 17.03 5.41 -5.25
C GLU A 47 17.00 5.17 -3.75
N GLU A 48 15.81 5.16 -3.18
CA GLU A 48 15.66 4.88 -1.75
C GLU A 48 16.08 3.46 -1.42
N TYR A 49 15.71 2.54 -2.29
CA TYR A 49 16.07 1.15 -2.11
C TYR A 49 17.58 0.95 -2.12
N LEU A 50 18.26 1.59 -3.05
CA LEU A 50 19.71 1.49 -3.17
C LEU A 50 20.42 2.20 -2.03
N ALA A 51 19.84 3.27 -1.53
CA ALA A 51 20.43 4.03 -0.42
C ALA A 51 20.44 3.23 0.89
N ASP A 52 19.51 2.31 1.03
CA ASP A 52 19.40 1.47 2.21
C ASP A 52 20.44 0.36 2.26
N ARG A 53 21.19 0.23 1.21
CA ARG A 53 22.19 -0.81 1.10
C ARG A 53 23.56 -0.29 1.50
#